data_883a56b17b40d098ea7543124717f102
#
_entry.id   883a56b17b40d098ea7543124717f102
#
_cell.length_a   1.000
_cell.length_b   1.000
_cell.length_c   1.000
_cell.angle_alpha   90.00
_cell.angle_beta   90.00
_cell.angle_gamma   90.00
#
_symmetry.space_group_name_H-M   'P 1'
#
loop_
_entity.id
_entity.type
_entity.pdbx_description
1 polymer ?
#
loop_
_entity_poly.entity_id
_entity_poly.type
_entity_poly.pdbx_seq_one_letter_code
_entity_poly.pdbx_strand_id
1 'polypeptide(L)'
;TNQVFVGNGSDEVLAHVFVGLLKHPNKPILFPDITYSFYPVYCQLFGIEHRTIALDDQFAIRVEAYLEHSKQYGGNGGIIFPNPNAPTGRGLPRSQIERLLAQNQNSVVVVDEAYVDYGTESCVPLLHNNPANLLITHTLSKSRALAGLRVGYALGHPDLITGLERVKNSFNSYPLDKLAQVGAIAAMEDQAHLDTMSSKVIATRSQFVKELDVLGFETLPSSANFVFTRHPKYDGARIHQELRDRGIIVRHFKTKRIDQFLRITIGTDEQMDALLSVLNELSV
;
A
#
# COMPACT_ATOMS: atom_id res chain seq x y z
N THR A 1 17.28 4.42 -17.25
CA THR A 1 16.86 5.70 -16.66
C THR A 1 15.50 6.17 -17.16
N ASN A 2 15.08 5.80 -18.37
CA ASN A 2 13.77 6.17 -18.96
C ASN A 2 12.58 5.38 -18.40
N GLN A 3 12.79 4.46 -17.48
CA GLN A 3 11.75 3.66 -16.81
C GLN A 3 11.52 4.09 -15.35
N VAL A 4 12.12 5.20 -14.91
CA VAL A 4 12.06 5.68 -13.52
C VAL A 4 11.55 7.12 -13.49
N PHE A 5 10.53 7.34 -12.66
CA PHE A 5 10.03 8.67 -12.30
C PHE A 5 10.23 8.89 -10.80
N VAL A 6 10.63 10.09 -10.38
CA VAL A 6 10.86 10.43 -8.96
C VAL A 6 10.04 11.66 -8.58
N GLY A 7 9.44 11.64 -7.39
CA GLY A 7 8.60 12.73 -6.88
C GLY A 7 8.74 12.94 -5.37
N ASN A 8 8.09 13.97 -4.85
CA ASN A 8 8.13 14.38 -3.45
C ASN A 8 7.24 13.49 -2.57
N GLY A 9 7.71 12.27 -2.34
CA GLY A 9 6.97 11.18 -1.71
C GLY A 9 6.03 10.46 -2.67
N SER A 10 5.61 9.26 -2.29
CA SER A 10 4.66 8.48 -3.09
C SER A 10 3.31 9.18 -3.26
N ASP A 11 2.92 10.07 -2.35
CA ASP A 11 1.67 10.83 -2.47
C ASP A 11 1.69 11.75 -3.69
N GLU A 12 2.80 12.47 -3.95
CA GLU A 12 2.94 13.29 -5.16
C GLU A 12 3.03 12.41 -6.42
N VAL A 13 3.79 11.32 -6.35
CA VAL A 13 3.87 10.35 -7.46
C VAL A 13 2.47 9.86 -7.82
N LEU A 14 1.68 9.43 -6.83
CA LEU A 14 0.30 8.98 -7.02
C LEU A 14 -0.60 10.10 -7.57
N ALA A 15 -0.48 11.34 -7.08
CA ALA A 15 -1.24 12.46 -7.64
C ALA A 15 -0.99 12.62 -9.15
N HIS A 16 0.28 12.53 -9.57
CA HIS A 16 0.63 12.58 -11.00
C HIS A 16 0.09 11.36 -11.77
N VAL A 17 0.12 10.16 -11.16
CA VAL A 17 -0.47 8.95 -11.73
C VAL A 17 -1.97 9.11 -11.97
N PHE A 18 -2.70 9.63 -10.98
CA PHE A 18 -4.15 9.85 -11.11
C PHE A 18 -4.49 10.83 -12.23
N VAL A 19 -3.75 11.93 -12.34
CA VAL A 19 -3.98 12.96 -13.38
C VAL A 19 -3.52 12.50 -14.76
N GLY A 20 -2.33 11.90 -14.83
CA GLY A 20 -1.68 11.64 -16.13
C GLY A 20 -2.02 10.30 -16.75
N LEU A 21 -2.35 9.29 -15.95
CA LEU A 21 -2.51 7.92 -16.43
C LEU A 21 -3.88 7.32 -16.13
N LEU A 22 -4.58 7.77 -15.07
CA LEU A 22 -5.84 7.18 -14.64
C LEU A 22 -7.06 8.06 -14.95
N LYS A 23 -6.88 9.34 -15.25
CA LYS A 23 -7.98 10.22 -15.64
C LYS A 23 -8.42 9.93 -17.06
N HIS A 24 -9.51 9.19 -17.22
CA HIS A 24 -10.05 8.80 -18.50
C HIS A 24 -11.50 9.29 -18.66
N PRO A 25 -11.87 9.93 -19.78
CA PRO A 25 -13.26 10.28 -20.02
C PRO A 25 -14.09 9.01 -20.19
N ASN A 26 -15.23 8.95 -19.51
CA ASN A 26 -16.23 7.88 -19.63
C ASN A 26 -15.79 6.46 -19.20
N LYS A 27 -14.67 6.32 -18.50
CA LYS A 27 -14.23 5.04 -17.96
C LYS A 27 -13.78 5.20 -16.52
N PRO A 28 -14.47 4.57 -15.54
CA PRO A 28 -14.06 4.63 -14.14
C PRO A 28 -12.74 3.90 -13.92
N ILE A 29 -11.93 4.39 -12.98
CA ILE A 29 -10.83 3.61 -12.42
C ILE A 29 -11.36 2.61 -11.40
N LEU A 30 -10.62 1.50 -11.22
CA LEU A 30 -10.99 0.44 -10.30
C LEU A 30 -9.95 0.32 -9.19
N PHE A 31 -10.42 0.20 -7.95
CA PHE A 31 -9.58 -0.12 -6.78
C PHE A 31 -10.38 -0.87 -5.70
N PRO A 32 -9.73 -1.50 -4.69
CA PRO A 32 -10.46 -2.24 -3.66
C PRO A 32 -11.36 -1.34 -2.82
N ASP A 33 -12.48 -1.87 -2.34
CA ASP A 33 -13.40 -1.15 -1.43
C ASP A 33 -12.76 -0.80 -0.09
N ILE A 34 -11.82 -1.63 0.38
CA ILE A 34 -11.02 -1.38 1.57
C ILE A 34 -9.55 -1.32 1.15
N THR A 35 -9.02 -0.10 1.05
CA THR A 35 -7.69 0.17 0.50
C THR A 35 -7.09 1.46 1.07
N TYR A 36 -6.01 1.95 0.47
CA TYR A 36 -5.40 3.22 0.85
C TYR A 36 -6.40 4.38 0.70
N SER A 37 -6.67 5.05 1.82
CA SER A 37 -7.78 6.02 1.93
C SER A 37 -7.61 7.27 1.06
N PHE A 38 -6.45 7.51 0.48
CA PHE A 38 -6.20 8.64 -0.41
C PHE A 38 -6.68 8.42 -1.85
N TYR A 39 -6.90 7.20 -2.31
CA TYR A 39 -7.39 6.98 -3.68
C TYR A 39 -8.73 7.68 -3.94
N PRO A 40 -9.77 7.55 -3.10
CA PRO A 40 -11.00 8.34 -3.26
C PRO A 40 -10.78 9.85 -3.18
N VAL A 41 -9.81 10.30 -2.36
CA VAL A 41 -9.48 11.73 -2.23
C VAL A 41 -8.91 12.27 -3.54
N TYR A 42 -8.00 11.54 -4.19
CA TYR A 42 -7.51 11.92 -5.52
C TYR A 42 -8.62 11.91 -6.57
N CYS A 43 -9.51 10.90 -6.54
CA CYS A 43 -10.65 10.86 -7.44
C CYS A 43 -11.53 12.09 -7.31
N GLN A 44 -11.85 12.48 -6.08
CA GLN A 44 -12.65 13.68 -5.79
C GLN A 44 -11.93 14.96 -6.23
N LEU A 45 -10.64 15.10 -5.88
CA LEU A 45 -9.84 16.28 -6.20
C LEU A 45 -9.72 16.51 -7.71
N PHE A 46 -9.51 15.46 -8.48
CA PHE A 46 -9.25 15.54 -9.91
C PHE A 46 -10.47 15.28 -10.79
N GLY A 47 -11.65 15.04 -10.21
CA GLY A 47 -12.86 14.75 -10.94
C GLY A 47 -12.76 13.44 -11.75
N ILE A 48 -12.26 12.37 -11.12
CA ILE A 48 -12.08 11.06 -11.74
C ILE A 48 -13.21 10.13 -11.26
N GLU A 49 -13.94 9.55 -12.22
CA GLU A 49 -14.93 8.53 -11.89
C GLU A 49 -14.23 7.25 -11.43
N HIS A 50 -14.75 6.63 -10.38
CA HIS A 50 -14.19 5.39 -9.86
C HIS A 50 -15.27 4.39 -9.46
N ARG A 51 -14.89 3.13 -9.43
CA ARG A 51 -15.69 2.02 -8.88
C ARG A 51 -14.84 1.22 -7.93
N THR A 52 -15.42 0.85 -6.81
CA THR A 52 -14.73 -0.03 -5.86
C THR A 52 -15.08 -1.49 -6.14
N ILE A 53 -14.06 -2.34 -6.06
CA ILE A 53 -14.20 -3.80 -6.18
C ILE A 53 -14.07 -4.41 -4.79
N ALA A 54 -15.12 -5.11 -4.36
CA ALA A 54 -15.13 -5.69 -3.02
C ALA A 54 -14.02 -6.73 -2.85
N LEU A 55 -13.27 -6.59 -1.75
CA LEU A 55 -12.41 -7.67 -1.26
C LEU A 55 -13.26 -8.87 -0.86
N ASP A 56 -12.70 -10.06 -0.89
CA ASP A 56 -13.38 -11.25 -0.39
C ASP A 56 -13.58 -11.23 1.14
N ASP A 57 -14.16 -12.29 1.70
CA ASP A 57 -14.41 -12.41 3.15
C ASP A 57 -13.12 -12.53 3.97
N GLN A 58 -12.00 -12.88 3.32
CA GLN A 58 -10.66 -12.91 3.89
C GLN A 58 -9.84 -11.64 3.60
N PHE A 59 -10.50 -10.59 3.12
CA PHE A 59 -9.91 -9.30 2.75
C PHE A 59 -8.79 -9.41 1.69
N ALA A 60 -8.85 -10.40 0.82
CA ALA A 60 -7.93 -10.53 -0.31
C ALA A 60 -8.50 -9.89 -1.59
N ILE A 61 -7.61 -9.41 -2.45
CA ILE A 61 -7.96 -8.89 -3.77
C ILE A 61 -8.37 -10.04 -4.70
N ARG A 62 -9.49 -9.89 -5.37
CA ARG A 62 -10.05 -10.85 -6.33
C ARG A 62 -9.81 -10.38 -7.76
N VAL A 63 -8.78 -10.88 -8.40
CA VAL A 63 -8.41 -10.49 -9.78
C VAL A 63 -9.57 -10.71 -10.75
N GLU A 64 -10.29 -11.82 -10.62
CA GLU A 64 -11.48 -12.15 -11.44
C GLU A 64 -12.52 -11.03 -11.42
N ALA A 65 -12.79 -10.45 -10.25
CA ALA A 65 -13.81 -9.41 -10.11
C ALA A 65 -13.44 -8.12 -10.89
N TYR A 66 -12.14 -7.79 -10.99
CA TYR A 66 -11.69 -6.69 -11.85
C TYR A 66 -11.88 -6.99 -13.32
N LEU A 67 -11.55 -8.21 -13.74
CA LEU A 67 -11.67 -8.65 -15.13
C LEU A 67 -13.14 -8.76 -15.55
N GLU A 68 -14.01 -9.32 -14.70
CA GLU A 68 -15.45 -9.41 -14.91
C GLU A 68 -16.08 -8.02 -15.03
N HIS A 69 -15.72 -7.09 -14.13
CA HIS A 69 -16.19 -5.71 -14.19
C HIS A 69 -15.78 -5.06 -15.52
N SER A 70 -14.52 -5.18 -15.91
CA SER A 70 -14.00 -4.61 -17.16
C SER A 70 -14.72 -5.19 -18.37
N LYS A 71 -14.98 -6.49 -18.38
CA LYS A 71 -15.74 -7.15 -19.46
C LYS A 71 -17.18 -6.67 -19.52
N GLN A 72 -17.85 -6.56 -18.38
CA GLN A 72 -19.26 -6.17 -18.29
C GLN A 72 -19.49 -4.72 -18.74
N TYR A 73 -18.55 -3.81 -18.45
CA TYR A 73 -18.70 -2.37 -18.67
C TYR A 73 -17.82 -1.83 -19.83
N GLY A 74 -17.29 -2.70 -20.67
CA GLY A 74 -16.53 -2.29 -21.87
C GLY A 74 -15.14 -1.71 -21.58
N GLY A 75 -14.54 -2.09 -20.45
CA GLY A 75 -13.21 -1.68 -20.02
C GLY A 75 -13.21 -0.83 -18.73
N ASN A 76 -12.05 -0.31 -18.38
CA ASN A 76 -11.82 0.58 -17.25
C ASN A 76 -10.83 1.69 -17.61
N GLY A 77 -10.77 2.76 -16.83
CA GLY A 77 -9.82 3.86 -16.95
C GLY A 77 -8.43 3.58 -16.35
N GLY A 78 -8.29 2.42 -15.69
CA GLY A 78 -7.09 1.96 -14.99
C GLY A 78 -7.47 1.21 -13.74
N ILE A 79 -6.54 0.41 -13.25
CA ILE A 79 -6.67 -0.36 -12.00
C ILE A 79 -5.54 0.07 -11.07
N ILE A 80 -5.84 0.33 -9.80
CA ILE A 80 -4.83 0.65 -8.79
C ILE A 80 -5.11 -0.09 -7.50
N PHE A 81 -4.09 -0.68 -6.90
CA PHE A 81 -4.16 -1.28 -5.58
C PHE A 81 -2.79 -1.34 -4.91
N PRO A 82 -2.73 -1.27 -3.56
CA PRO A 82 -1.51 -1.52 -2.82
C PRO A 82 -1.19 -3.02 -2.79
N ASN A 83 0.08 -3.37 -2.87
CA ASN A 83 0.54 -4.75 -2.68
C ASN A 83 1.82 -4.81 -1.83
N PRO A 84 1.70 -5.19 -0.54
CA PRO A 84 0.47 -5.66 0.16
C PRO A 84 -0.56 -4.54 0.36
N ASN A 85 -1.84 -4.93 0.43
CA ASN A 85 -2.94 -3.97 0.60
C ASN A 85 -2.89 -3.31 1.99
N ALA A 86 -3.14 -2.03 2.05
CA ALA A 86 -3.32 -1.29 3.30
C ALA A 86 -4.79 -0.85 3.42
N PRO A 87 -5.50 -1.15 4.54
CA PRO A 87 -4.97 -1.50 5.85
C PRO A 87 -4.89 -3.02 6.15
N THR A 88 -5.27 -3.89 5.24
CA THR A 88 -5.47 -5.33 5.54
C THR A 88 -4.16 -6.12 5.70
N GLY A 89 -3.05 -5.63 5.13
CA GLY A 89 -1.76 -6.32 5.13
C GLY A 89 -1.67 -7.47 4.12
N ARG A 90 -2.77 -7.79 3.42
CA ARG A 90 -2.85 -8.93 2.51
C ARG A 90 -2.03 -8.69 1.24
N GLY A 91 -1.12 -9.62 0.94
CA GLY A 91 -0.39 -9.64 -0.33
C GLY A 91 -1.13 -10.40 -1.42
N LEU A 92 -1.02 -9.91 -2.66
CA LEU A 92 -1.45 -10.61 -3.87
C LEU A 92 -0.23 -11.23 -4.54
N PRO A 93 -0.21 -12.54 -4.83
CA PRO A 93 0.90 -13.19 -5.52
C PRO A 93 1.18 -12.53 -6.88
N ARG A 94 2.46 -12.40 -7.23
CA ARG A 94 2.89 -11.78 -8.50
C ARG A 94 2.27 -12.47 -9.72
N SER A 95 2.08 -13.79 -9.69
CA SER A 95 1.41 -14.54 -10.77
C SER A 95 -0.02 -14.09 -11.02
N GLN A 96 -0.74 -13.65 -10.00
CA GLN A 96 -2.08 -13.08 -10.16
C GLN A 96 -2.04 -11.69 -10.80
N ILE A 97 -1.00 -10.91 -10.51
CA ILE A 97 -0.77 -9.61 -11.15
C ILE A 97 -0.40 -9.80 -12.62
N GLU A 98 0.47 -10.76 -12.94
CA GLU A 98 0.79 -11.14 -14.33
C GLU A 98 -0.48 -11.49 -15.12
N ARG A 99 -1.36 -12.29 -14.52
CA ARG A 99 -2.64 -12.65 -15.13
C ARG A 99 -3.54 -11.43 -15.35
N LEU A 100 -3.60 -10.52 -14.38
CA LEU A 100 -4.35 -9.25 -14.52
C LEU A 100 -3.80 -8.43 -15.67
N LEU A 101 -2.49 -8.25 -15.76
CA LEU A 101 -1.82 -7.51 -16.83
C LEU A 101 -2.12 -8.11 -18.21
N ALA A 102 -2.03 -9.44 -18.34
CA ALA A 102 -2.27 -10.13 -19.59
C ALA A 102 -3.71 -9.95 -20.12
N GLN A 103 -4.69 -9.78 -19.24
CA GLN A 103 -6.10 -9.67 -19.58
C GLN A 103 -6.63 -8.22 -19.52
N ASN A 104 -5.82 -7.26 -19.07
CA ASN A 104 -6.16 -5.83 -18.96
C ASN A 104 -5.23 -4.96 -19.83
N GLN A 105 -5.02 -5.31 -21.08
CA GLN A 105 -4.03 -4.68 -21.96
C GLN A 105 -4.36 -3.23 -22.37
N ASN A 106 -5.61 -2.80 -22.25
CA ASN A 106 -6.11 -1.52 -22.75
C ASN A 106 -6.12 -0.39 -21.71
N SER A 107 -5.65 -0.67 -20.50
CA SER A 107 -5.54 0.33 -19.42
C SER A 107 -4.42 -0.01 -18.45
N VAL A 108 -3.91 1.00 -17.75
CA VAL A 108 -2.78 0.87 -16.84
C VAL A 108 -3.20 0.12 -15.57
N VAL A 109 -2.34 -0.78 -15.10
CA VAL A 109 -2.41 -1.39 -13.77
C VAL A 109 -1.30 -0.78 -12.92
N VAL A 110 -1.68 -0.09 -11.85
CA VAL A 110 -0.76 0.52 -10.90
C VAL A 110 -0.68 -0.35 -9.66
N VAL A 111 0.51 -0.85 -9.35
CA VAL A 111 0.78 -1.63 -8.16
C VAL A 111 1.55 -0.75 -7.17
N ASP A 112 0.90 -0.38 -6.07
CA ASP A 112 1.52 0.44 -5.03
C ASP A 112 2.25 -0.45 -4.03
N GLU A 113 3.56 -0.53 -4.19
CA GLU A 113 4.47 -1.39 -3.41
C GLU A 113 5.06 -0.66 -2.18
N ALA A 114 4.32 0.25 -1.56
CA ALA A 114 4.81 1.01 -0.41
C ALA A 114 5.27 0.12 0.78
N TYR A 115 4.81 -1.12 0.87
CA TYR A 115 5.14 -2.06 1.95
C TYR A 115 5.76 -3.37 1.45
N VAL A 116 6.20 -3.45 0.20
CA VAL A 116 6.67 -4.70 -0.44
C VAL A 116 7.81 -5.38 0.29
N ASP A 117 8.72 -4.60 0.90
CA ASP A 117 9.94 -5.09 1.55
C ASP A 117 9.68 -5.93 2.82
N TYR A 118 8.42 -6.10 3.23
CA TYR A 118 8.04 -6.84 4.43
C TYR A 118 7.46 -8.23 4.17
N GLY A 119 7.67 -8.78 2.97
CA GLY A 119 7.37 -10.18 2.67
C GLY A 119 6.38 -10.42 1.52
N THR A 120 6.16 -9.43 0.65
CA THR A 120 5.42 -9.61 -0.60
C THR A 120 6.40 -9.71 -1.77
N GLU A 121 6.04 -10.46 -2.81
CA GLU A 121 6.80 -10.49 -4.05
C GLU A 121 6.65 -9.17 -4.81
N SER A 122 7.78 -8.50 -5.12
CA SER A 122 7.75 -7.29 -5.97
C SER A 122 7.41 -7.62 -7.41
N CYS A 123 6.71 -6.71 -8.07
CA CYS A 123 6.44 -6.74 -9.52
C CYS A 123 7.59 -6.19 -10.36
N VAL A 124 8.65 -5.66 -9.76
CA VAL A 124 9.81 -5.10 -10.49
C VAL A 124 10.40 -6.10 -11.50
N PRO A 125 10.53 -7.42 -11.21
CA PRO A 125 11.01 -8.37 -12.21
C PRO A 125 10.16 -8.45 -13.48
N LEU A 126 8.87 -8.11 -13.44
CA LEU A 126 7.99 -8.12 -14.61
C LEU A 126 8.39 -7.06 -15.65
N LEU A 127 9.07 -5.99 -15.21
CA LEU A 127 9.54 -4.92 -16.09
C LEU A 127 10.59 -5.38 -17.11
N HIS A 128 11.25 -6.53 -16.87
CA HIS A 128 12.16 -7.12 -17.88
C HIS A 128 11.45 -7.46 -19.19
N ASN A 129 10.15 -7.77 -19.14
CA ASN A 129 9.33 -8.03 -20.33
C ASN A 129 8.73 -6.74 -20.91
N ASN A 130 9.08 -5.59 -20.36
CA ASN A 130 8.65 -4.25 -20.78
C ASN A 130 7.14 -4.11 -21.01
N PRO A 131 6.27 -4.52 -20.06
CA PRO A 131 4.82 -4.43 -20.23
C PRO A 131 4.38 -2.96 -20.31
N ALA A 132 3.64 -2.62 -21.37
CA ALA A 132 3.21 -1.25 -21.61
C ALA A 132 2.18 -0.73 -20.60
N ASN A 133 1.54 -1.63 -19.86
CA ASN A 133 0.43 -1.33 -18.95
C ASN A 133 0.75 -1.52 -17.45
N LEU A 134 2.00 -1.76 -17.06
CA LEU A 134 2.41 -1.88 -15.65
C LEU A 134 3.11 -0.61 -15.18
N LEU A 135 2.62 -0.05 -14.09
CA LEU A 135 3.34 0.94 -13.29
C LEU A 135 3.44 0.46 -11.85
N ILE A 136 4.63 0.57 -11.26
CA ILE A 136 4.89 0.20 -9.87
C ILE A 136 5.28 1.47 -9.13
N THR A 137 4.70 1.72 -7.94
CA THR A 137 5.08 2.86 -7.09
C THR A 137 5.76 2.40 -5.82
N HIS A 138 6.79 3.11 -5.41
CA HIS A 138 7.58 2.87 -4.21
C HIS A 138 7.75 4.13 -3.38
N THR A 139 8.11 3.95 -2.11
CA THR A 139 8.43 5.05 -1.19
C THR A 139 9.61 4.71 -0.29
N LEU A 140 10.45 5.70 0.02
CA LEU A 140 11.48 5.56 1.05
C LEU A 140 10.94 5.82 2.48
N SER A 141 9.66 6.13 2.61
CA SER A 141 9.02 6.51 3.89
C SER A 141 8.78 5.35 4.84
N LYS A 142 8.85 4.08 4.38
CA LYS A 142 8.50 2.89 5.15
C LYS A 142 9.75 2.08 5.50
N SER A 143 10.15 1.15 4.68
CA SER A 143 11.24 0.23 4.94
C SER A 143 12.60 0.91 5.08
N ARG A 144 12.81 2.01 4.39
CA ARG A 144 14.04 2.80 4.48
C ARG A 144 13.99 3.91 5.54
N ALA A 145 12.90 4.01 6.33
CA ALA A 145 12.72 4.94 7.45
C ALA A 145 12.95 6.43 7.13
N LEU A 146 12.83 6.85 5.87
CA LEU A 146 13.12 8.21 5.40
C LEU A 146 11.85 9.03 5.10
N ALA A 147 10.80 8.86 5.92
CA ALA A 147 9.53 9.57 5.74
C ALA A 147 9.69 11.10 5.67
N GLY A 148 10.63 11.66 6.43
CA GLY A 148 10.91 13.11 6.47
C GLY A 148 11.59 13.65 5.21
N LEU A 149 12.32 12.82 4.45
CA LEU A 149 12.96 13.24 3.20
C LEU A 149 12.00 13.34 2.01
N ARG A 150 10.79 12.84 2.15
CA ARG A 150 9.76 12.95 1.12
C ARG A 150 10.21 12.45 -0.26
N VAL A 151 10.71 11.20 -0.36
CA VAL A 151 11.09 10.61 -1.64
C VAL A 151 10.21 9.40 -1.94
N GLY A 152 9.59 9.43 -3.11
CA GLY A 152 8.88 8.33 -3.74
C GLY A 152 9.24 8.22 -5.21
N TYR A 153 9.00 7.06 -5.81
CA TYR A 153 9.31 6.86 -7.21
C TYR A 153 8.34 5.88 -7.86
N ALA A 154 8.26 5.94 -9.18
CA ALA A 154 7.55 4.98 -9.99
C ALA A 154 8.48 4.32 -11.00
N LEU A 155 8.18 3.06 -11.31
CA LEU A 155 8.87 2.24 -12.29
C LEU A 155 7.86 1.74 -13.32
N GLY A 156 8.18 1.83 -14.61
CA GLY A 156 7.24 1.39 -15.64
C GLY A 156 7.77 1.53 -17.06
N HIS A 157 6.88 1.27 -18.02
CA HIS A 157 7.20 1.48 -19.43
C HIS A 157 7.60 2.95 -19.70
N PRO A 158 8.57 3.23 -20.59
CA PRO A 158 9.01 4.60 -20.90
C PRO A 158 7.89 5.57 -21.26
N ASP A 159 6.84 5.12 -21.93
CA ASP A 159 5.70 5.97 -22.28
C ASP A 159 4.89 6.40 -21.07
N LEU A 160 4.71 5.51 -20.08
CA LEU A 160 4.06 5.85 -18.81
C LEU A 160 4.89 6.89 -18.04
N ILE A 161 6.20 6.67 -17.97
CA ILE A 161 7.13 7.60 -17.31
C ILE A 161 7.13 8.96 -18.02
N THR A 162 7.13 8.98 -19.36
CA THR A 162 7.00 10.22 -20.12
C THR A 162 5.69 10.95 -19.82
N GLY A 163 4.59 10.23 -19.63
CA GLY A 163 3.31 10.80 -19.18
C GLY A 163 3.43 11.50 -17.82
N LEU A 164 4.04 10.84 -16.85
CA LEU A 164 4.27 11.41 -15.51
C LEU A 164 5.19 12.64 -15.55
N GLU A 165 6.27 12.59 -16.33
CA GLU A 165 7.18 13.72 -16.51
C GLU A 165 6.47 14.95 -17.11
N ARG A 166 5.57 14.77 -18.05
CA ARG A 166 4.76 15.86 -18.62
C ARG A 166 3.87 16.51 -17.55
N VAL A 167 3.19 15.71 -16.74
CA VAL A 167 2.36 16.22 -15.64
C VAL A 167 3.21 16.99 -14.63
N LYS A 168 4.31 16.38 -14.15
CA LYS A 168 5.26 17.02 -13.22
C LYS A 168 5.75 18.37 -13.75
N ASN A 169 6.23 18.40 -14.99
CA ASN A 169 6.78 19.60 -15.59
C ASN A 169 5.74 20.70 -15.85
N SER A 170 4.47 20.37 -15.86
CA SER A 170 3.36 21.32 -15.95
C SER A 170 2.98 21.94 -14.59
N PHE A 171 3.50 21.39 -13.49
CA PHE A 171 3.16 21.79 -12.12
C PHE A 171 4.39 22.22 -11.32
N ASN A 172 5.39 21.33 -11.15
CA ASN A 172 6.64 21.59 -10.44
C ASN A 172 7.77 20.76 -11.02
N SER A 173 8.67 21.38 -11.79
CA SER A 173 9.73 20.67 -12.50
C SER A 173 10.84 20.13 -11.58
N TYR A 174 10.98 20.69 -10.36
CA TYR A 174 12.08 20.38 -9.43
C TYR A 174 11.56 20.03 -8.02
N PRO A 175 10.78 18.92 -7.85
CA PRO A 175 10.10 18.64 -6.59
C PRO A 175 11.04 18.20 -5.45
N LEU A 176 12.23 17.68 -5.76
CA LEU A 176 13.17 17.16 -4.77
C LEU A 176 14.32 18.13 -4.51
N ASP A 177 14.52 18.45 -3.23
CA ASP A 177 15.71 19.18 -2.79
C ASP A 177 16.98 18.31 -2.81
N LYS A 178 18.15 18.96 -2.69
CA LYS A 178 19.45 18.30 -2.74
C LYS A 178 19.69 17.33 -1.59
N LEU A 179 19.21 17.62 -0.39
CA LEU A 179 19.39 16.75 0.77
C LEU A 179 18.55 15.47 0.61
N ALA A 180 17.32 15.60 0.12
CA ALA A 180 16.46 14.46 -0.21
C ALA A 180 17.12 13.56 -1.26
N GLN A 181 17.73 14.14 -2.32
CA GLN A 181 18.42 13.38 -3.34
C GLN A 181 19.63 12.60 -2.78
N VAL A 182 20.49 13.25 -2.02
CA VAL A 182 21.69 12.61 -1.42
C VAL A 182 21.28 11.52 -0.44
N GLY A 183 20.30 11.79 0.44
CA GLY A 183 19.80 10.81 1.39
C GLY A 183 19.14 9.61 0.71
N ALA A 184 18.40 9.84 -0.39
CA ALA A 184 17.81 8.76 -1.17
C ALA A 184 18.87 7.87 -1.84
N ILE A 185 19.91 8.46 -2.43
CA ILE A 185 21.02 7.71 -3.04
C ILE A 185 21.68 6.83 -2.00
N ALA A 186 22.09 7.40 -0.86
CA ALA A 186 22.74 6.66 0.22
C ALA A 186 21.86 5.51 0.73
N ALA A 187 20.54 5.76 0.90
CA ALA A 187 19.61 4.71 1.34
C ALA A 187 19.42 3.61 0.29
N MET A 188 19.44 3.92 -1.00
CA MET A 188 19.33 2.91 -2.07
C MET A 188 20.60 2.05 -2.18
N GLU A 189 21.75 2.59 -1.86
CA GLU A 189 23.05 1.89 -1.84
C GLU A 189 23.18 0.97 -0.61
N ASP A 190 22.50 1.27 0.50
CA ASP A 190 22.55 0.48 1.73
C ASP A 190 21.48 -0.62 1.76
N GLN A 191 21.64 -1.60 0.88
CA GLN A 191 20.72 -2.75 0.83
C GLN A 191 20.84 -3.65 2.06
N ALA A 192 22.04 -3.78 2.62
CA ALA A 192 22.28 -4.61 3.81
C ALA A 192 21.50 -4.12 5.04
N HIS A 193 21.42 -2.80 5.23
CA HIS A 193 20.59 -2.20 6.28
C HIS A 193 19.10 -2.50 6.05
N LEU A 194 18.60 -2.30 4.82
CA LEU A 194 17.21 -2.61 4.48
C LEU A 194 16.86 -4.06 4.79
N ASP A 195 17.69 -5.01 4.34
CA ASP A 195 17.45 -6.45 4.53
C ASP A 195 17.43 -6.81 6.03
N THR A 196 18.36 -6.23 6.79
CA THR A 196 18.45 -6.43 8.24
C THR A 196 17.20 -5.90 8.96
N MET A 197 16.78 -4.67 8.65
CA MET A 197 15.63 -4.05 9.32
C MET A 197 14.31 -4.68 8.91
N SER A 198 14.14 -5.01 7.64
CA SER A 198 12.95 -5.71 7.16
C SER A 198 12.81 -7.09 7.79
N SER A 199 13.93 -7.84 7.90
CA SER A 199 13.94 -9.16 8.56
C SER A 199 13.56 -9.07 10.05
N LYS A 200 14.05 -8.06 10.77
CA LYS A 200 13.65 -7.81 12.17
C LYS A 200 12.15 -7.55 12.28
N VAL A 201 11.60 -6.64 11.47
CA VAL A 201 10.17 -6.34 11.47
C VAL A 201 9.34 -7.60 11.17
N ILE A 202 9.77 -8.43 10.23
CA ILE A 202 9.08 -9.70 9.89
C ILE A 202 9.12 -10.66 11.07
N ALA A 203 10.25 -10.79 11.76
CA ALA A 203 10.42 -11.68 12.92
C ALA A 203 9.52 -11.21 14.09
N THR A 204 9.62 -9.94 14.47
CA THR A 204 8.79 -9.33 15.54
C THR A 204 7.30 -9.44 15.21
N ARG A 205 6.89 -9.16 13.95
CA ARG A 205 5.51 -9.34 13.51
C ARG A 205 5.03 -10.79 13.70
N SER A 206 5.86 -11.76 13.33
CA SER A 206 5.50 -13.18 13.44
C SER A 206 5.33 -13.63 14.88
N GLN A 207 6.16 -13.12 15.80
CA GLN A 207 6.02 -13.38 17.22
C GLN A 207 4.78 -12.68 17.77
N PHE A 208 4.61 -11.41 17.48
CA PHE A 208 3.46 -10.60 17.96
C PHE A 208 2.10 -11.20 17.54
N VAL A 209 1.99 -11.75 16.33
CA VAL A 209 0.76 -12.45 15.88
C VAL A 209 0.44 -13.66 16.75
N LYS A 210 1.46 -14.44 17.15
CA LYS A 210 1.25 -15.59 18.06
C LYS A 210 0.76 -15.17 19.44
N GLU A 211 1.31 -14.08 19.96
CA GLU A 211 0.88 -13.53 21.27
C GLU A 211 -0.55 -12.97 21.19
N LEU A 212 -0.92 -12.31 20.09
CA LEU A 212 -2.30 -11.87 19.86
C LEU A 212 -3.27 -13.04 19.78
N ASP A 213 -2.89 -14.15 19.14
CA ASP A 213 -3.70 -15.37 19.06
C ASP A 213 -3.94 -15.97 20.46
N VAL A 214 -2.91 -16.01 21.32
CA VAL A 214 -3.04 -16.43 22.73
C VAL A 214 -4.02 -15.55 23.51
N LEU A 215 -4.05 -14.25 23.21
CA LEU A 215 -5.01 -13.30 23.82
C LEU A 215 -6.40 -13.36 23.17
N GLY A 216 -6.62 -14.24 22.17
CA GLY A 216 -7.91 -14.44 21.51
C GLY A 216 -8.24 -13.46 20.39
N PHE A 217 -7.26 -12.72 19.90
CA PHE A 217 -7.42 -11.86 18.73
C PHE A 217 -7.41 -12.65 17.42
N GLU A 218 -8.24 -12.25 16.49
CA GLU A 218 -8.25 -12.73 15.11
C GLU A 218 -7.43 -11.79 14.23
N THR A 219 -6.27 -12.25 13.78
CA THR A 219 -5.32 -11.44 13.00
C THR A 219 -5.24 -11.93 11.57
N LEU A 220 -5.43 -11.02 10.59
CA LEU A 220 -5.26 -11.36 9.18
C LEU A 220 -3.78 -11.61 8.86
N PRO A 221 -3.46 -12.56 7.96
CA PRO A 221 -2.10 -12.71 7.45
C PRO A 221 -1.60 -11.40 6.86
N SER A 222 -0.42 -10.96 7.29
CA SER A 222 0.15 -9.69 6.86
C SER A 222 1.52 -9.86 6.22
N SER A 223 1.74 -9.17 5.11
CA SER A 223 3.05 -8.98 4.46
C SER A 223 3.50 -7.51 4.51
N ALA A 224 3.01 -6.74 5.51
CA ALA A 224 3.36 -5.34 5.73
C ALA A 224 4.09 -5.16 7.08
N ASN A 225 4.51 -3.93 7.40
CA ASN A 225 5.07 -3.60 8.71
C ASN A 225 4.00 -3.33 9.79
N PHE A 226 2.82 -3.88 9.61
CA PHE A 226 1.70 -3.78 10.55
C PHE A 226 0.88 -5.08 10.51
N VAL A 227 0.08 -5.29 11.53
CA VAL A 227 -0.98 -6.30 11.56
C VAL A 227 -2.34 -5.63 11.52
N PHE A 228 -3.34 -6.38 11.04
CA PHE A 228 -4.73 -5.98 11.02
C PHE A 228 -5.54 -7.03 11.80
N THR A 229 -6.03 -6.65 12.97
CA THR A 229 -6.52 -7.58 13.97
C THR A 229 -7.78 -7.07 14.64
N ARG A 230 -8.63 -7.97 15.11
CA ARG A 230 -9.80 -7.68 15.94
C ARG A 230 -9.93 -8.69 17.07
N HIS A 231 -10.68 -8.33 18.10
CA HIS A 231 -11.05 -9.29 19.13
C HIS A 231 -12.55 -9.62 18.99
N PRO A 232 -12.96 -10.90 18.91
CA PRO A 232 -14.36 -11.27 18.65
C PRO A 232 -15.34 -10.91 19.77
N LYS A 233 -14.84 -10.72 21.01
CA LYS A 233 -15.66 -10.42 22.20
C LYS A 233 -15.61 -8.96 22.63
N TYR A 234 -14.64 -8.16 22.17
CA TYR A 234 -14.44 -6.79 22.63
C TYR A 234 -14.55 -5.81 21.46
N ASP A 235 -15.20 -4.69 21.73
CA ASP A 235 -15.39 -3.63 20.72
C ASP A 235 -14.08 -2.97 20.34
N GLY A 236 -13.80 -2.90 19.04
CA GLY A 236 -12.55 -2.36 18.50
C GLY A 236 -12.34 -0.87 18.82
N ALA A 237 -13.40 -0.08 18.86
CA ALA A 237 -13.33 1.33 19.21
C ALA A 237 -13.00 1.50 20.71
N ARG A 238 -13.54 0.62 21.57
CA ARG A 238 -13.20 0.60 23.00
C ARG A 238 -11.73 0.24 23.21
N ILE A 239 -11.23 -0.83 22.61
CA ILE A 239 -9.81 -1.22 22.72
C ILE A 239 -8.92 -0.06 22.25
N HIS A 240 -9.25 0.55 21.11
CA HIS A 240 -8.51 1.71 20.59
C HIS A 240 -8.45 2.87 21.60
N GLN A 241 -9.56 3.20 22.26
CA GLN A 241 -9.61 4.29 23.23
C GLN A 241 -8.79 3.96 24.49
N GLU A 242 -8.92 2.75 25.01
CA GLU A 242 -8.19 2.27 26.18
C GLU A 242 -6.66 2.28 25.96
N LEU A 243 -6.21 1.83 24.78
CA LEU A 243 -4.80 1.91 24.37
C LEU A 243 -4.33 3.37 24.31
N ARG A 244 -5.14 4.25 23.71
CA ARG A 244 -4.82 5.68 23.57
C ARG A 244 -4.69 6.37 24.94
N ASP A 245 -5.58 6.07 25.88
CA ASP A 245 -5.56 6.64 27.22
C ASP A 245 -4.31 6.23 28.02
N ARG A 246 -3.68 5.11 27.63
CA ARG A 246 -2.41 4.60 28.15
C ARG A 246 -1.18 5.00 27.31
N GLY A 247 -1.35 5.94 26.37
CA GLY A 247 -0.27 6.47 25.52
C GLY A 247 0.14 5.58 24.36
N ILE A 248 -0.61 4.51 24.05
CA ILE A 248 -0.34 3.60 22.92
C ILE A 248 -1.21 3.97 21.74
N ILE A 249 -0.59 4.39 20.65
CA ILE A 249 -1.29 4.88 19.46
C ILE A 249 -1.35 3.79 18.39
N VAL A 250 -2.55 3.30 18.14
CA VAL A 250 -2.87 2.39 17.03
C VAL A 250 -3.88 3.03 16.09
N ARG A 251 -4.11 2.46 14.93
CA ARG A 251 -5.11 2.97 13.99
C ARG A 251 -6.41 2.17 14.08
N HIS A 252 -7.53 2.86 14.28
CA HIS A 252 -8.88 2.34 14.20
C HIS A 252 -9.60 2.93 12.97
N PHE A 253 -10.57 2.20 12.41
CA PHE A 253 -11.33 2.60 11.23
C PHE A 253 -12.83 2.62 11.57
N LYS A 254 -13.54 3.64 11.06
CA LYS A 254 -14.99 3.76 11.25
C LYS A 254 -15.79 3.19 10.06
N THR A 255 -15.09 2.61 9.09
CA THR A 255 -15.68 2.05 7.87
C THR A 255 -16.33 0.71 8.16
N LYS A 256 -17.57 0.51 7.69
CA LYS A 256 -18.29 -0.77 7.75
C LYS A 256 -17.37 -1.93 7.26
N ARG A 257 -17.52 -3.12 7.82
CA ARG A 257 -16.67 -4.32 7.66
C ARG A 257 -15.34 -4.28 8.41
N ILE A 258 -14.77 -3.10 8.70
CA ILE A 258 -13.47 -2.98 9.38
C ILE A 258 -13.53 -2.12 10.65
N ASP A 259 -14.72 -1.76 11.10
CA ASP A 259 -14.95 -0.95 12.30
C ASP A 259 -14.64 -1.71 13.62
N GLN A 260 -14.43 -3.02 13.56
CA GLN A 260 -13.96 -3.81 14.70
C GLN A 260 -12.44 -4.06 14.66
N PHE A 261 -11.77 -3.65 13.57
CA PHE A 261 -10.34 -3.92 13.39
C PHE A 261 -9.46 -2.77 13.84
N LEU A 262 -8.30 -3.15 14.36
CA LEU A 262 -7.18 -2.27 14.64
C LEU A 262 -6.03 -2.56 13.68
N ARG A 263 -5.39 -1.52 13.13
CA ARG A 263 -4.10 -1.67 12.46
C ARG A 263 -3.00 -1.26 13.43
N ILE A 264 -2.14 -2.20 13.76
CA ILE A 264 -1.05 -2.04 14.72
C ILE A 264 0.26 -2.10 13.94
N THR A 265 1.01 -1.01 13.94
CA THR A 265 2.35 -0.96 13.33
C THR A 265 3.33 -1.73 14.22
N ILE A 266 4.18 -2.55 13.61
CA ILE A 266 5.22 -3.29 14.32
C ILE A 266 6.33 -2.32 14.73
N GLY A 267 6.59 -2.26 16.02
CA GLY A 267 7.65 -1.49 16.65
C GLY A 267 8.84 -2.36 17.05
N THR A 268 9.61 -1.90 18.02
CA THR A 268 10.64 -2.73 18.68
C THR A 268 9.99 -3.80 19.56
N ASP A 269 10.76 -4.82 19.96
CA ASP A 269 10.24 -5.89 20.80
C ASP A 269 9.69 -5.30 22.14
N GLU A 270 10.39 -4.34 22.75
CA GLU A 270 9.93 -3.66 23.98
C GLU A 270 8.61 -2.91 23.78
N GLN A 271 8.41 -2.29 22.61
CA GLN A 271 7.15 -1.60 22.28
C GLN A 271 6.01 -2.60 22.08
N MET A 272 6.29 -3.75 21.48
CA MET A 272 5.28 -4.81 21.31
C MET A 272 4.92 -5.45 22.64
N ASP A 273 5.90 -5.71 23.53
CA ASP A 273 5.68 -6.23 24.88
C ASP A 273 4.83 -5.27 25.74
N ALA A 274 5.11 -3.97 25.67
CA ALA A 274 4.31 -2.96 26.36
C ALA A 274 2.84 -2.95 25.89
N LEU A 275 2.63 -3.07 24.58
CA LEU A 275 1.29 -3.16 24.00
C LEU A 275 0.58 -4.45 24.43
N LEU A 276 1.26 -5.59 24.37
CA LEU A 276 0.70 -6.89 24.80
C LEU A 276 0.30 -6.90 26.27
N SER A 277 1.11 -6.29 27.15
CA SER A 277 0.78 -6.12 28.56
C SER A 277 -0.55 -5.41 28.75
N VAL A 278 -0.76 -4.30 28.04
CA VAL A 278 -2.03 -3.55 28.10
C VAL A 278 -3.18 -4.36 27.52
N LEU A 279 -3.00 -5.05 26.40
CA LEU A 279 -4.05 -5.88 25.80
C LEU A 279 -4.45 -7.05 26.70
N ASN A 280 -3.49 -7.64 27.42
CA ASN A 280 -3.76 -8.72 28.37
C ASN A 280 -4.62 -8.23 29.56
N GLU A 281 -4.35 -7.03 30.08
CA GLU A 281 -5.18 -6.41 31.14
C GLU A 281 -6.62 -6.13 30.67
N LEU A 282 -6.81 -5.79 29.39
CA LEU A 282 -8.14 -5.49 28.83
C LEU A 282 -8.95 -6.75 28.50
N SER A 283 -8.28 -7.88 28.34
CA SER A 283 -8.88 -9.17 27.96
C SER A 283 -9.34 -10.01 29.16
N VAL A 284 -9.16 -9.52 30.39
CA VAL A 284 -9.56 -10.19 31.63
C VAL A 284 -10.94 -9.75 32.13
#